data_56108a3951dd44bdb79e6370625a74da
#
_entry.id   56108a3951dd44bdb79e6370625a74da
#
_cell.length_a   1.000
_cell.length_b   1.000
_cell.length_c   1.000
_cell.angle_alpha   90.00
_cell.angle_beta   90.00
_cell.angle_gamma   90.00
#
_symmetry.space_group_name_H-M   'P 1'
#
loop_
_entity.id
_entity.type
_entity.pdbx_description
1 polymer ?
#
loop_
_entity_poly.entity_id
_entity_poly.type
_entity_poly.pdbx_seq_one_letter_code
_entity_poly.pdbx_strand_id
1 'polypeptide(L)'
;MRLEKHNADEMTPLERIYAYEHGLSYDRIPSVPFIGNVRCKVGGMTPKEYWDSAENMVKAELMSYQRFGFDRLGIGPNTRGISDALADQVPDKKQGSLVLDDYSKLEYLEPVNARNDLVIQRFLQAAEMLQESAGEIVPVEISIGGPLTIASFLREIELLLRDCRRNGDKVQKLLRIIVDSQKSCIDAFAQYGVGIAMADPVANPALIGPKLYEKFVFPYTKELTDYALERTGKKVSLHMCGATYSIWKYIEQYQLNEISLDNIVDLDRAARELGKKVPIAGNIDPVQSMLNGTKEEIFADVQKCIELGSSAEKGFHLTTGCDIPDGTSPEKVDWFMEAARLYGKKR
;
A
#
# COMPACT_ATOMS: atom_id res chain seq x y z
N MET A 1 -15.76 -19.83 0.93
CA MET A 1 -17.02 -19.05 0.85
C MET A 1 -16.83 -18.02 -0.24
N ARG A 2 -17.68 -17.97 -1.27
CA ARG A 2 -17.61 -16.89 -2.27
C ARG A 2 -18.17 -15.61 -1.68
N LEU A 3 -17.52 -14.52 -1.95
CA LEU A 3 -17.95 -13.20 -1.52
C LEU A 3 -19.14 -12.74 -2.38
N GLU A 4 -20.04 -11.98 -1.76
CA GLU A 4 -21.15 -11.31 -2.45
C GLU A 4 -21.00 -9.80 -2.34
N LYS A 5 -21.70 -9.06 -3.20
CA LYS A 5 -21.77 -7.61 -3.14
C LYS A 5 -22.26 -7.17 -1.76
N HIS A 6 -21.64 -6.13 -1.19
CA HIS A 6 -22.04 -5.58 0.09
C HIS A 6 -23.46 -5.02 0.03
N ASN A 7 -24.31 -5.36 1.03
CA ASN A 7 -25.76 -5.06 1.00
C ASN A 7 -26.09 -3.56 0.99
N ALA A 8 -25.20 -2.71 1.51
CA ALA A 8 -25.40 -1.26 1.52
C ALA A 8 -25.00 -0.56 0.20
N ASP A 9 -24.49 -1.28 -0.78
CA ASP A 9 -24.01 -0.75 -2.05
C ASP A 9 -24.88 -1.22 -3.22
N GLU A 10 -25.04 -0.37 -4.25
CA GLU A 10 -25.79 -0.71 -5.46
C GLU A 10 -24.91 -1.47 -6.46
N MET A 11 -23.58 -1.21 -6.45
CA MET A 11 -22.58 -1.82 -7.32
C MET A 11 -21.58 -2.66 -6.53
N THR A 12 -20.99 -3.67 -7.18
CA THR A 12 -19.78 -4.31 -6.66
C THR A 12 -18.60 -3.32 -6.75
N PRO A 13 -17.53 -3.51 -5.97
CA PRO A 13 -16.30 -2.73 -6.13
C PRO A 13 -15.72 -2.74 -7.56
N LEU A 14 -15.74 -3.88 -8.25
CA LEU A 14 -15.28 -3.98 -9.64
C LEU A 14 -16.13 -3.14 -10.59
N GLU A 15 -17.46 -3.23 -10.50
CA GLU A 15 -18.39 -2.43 -11.30
C GLU A 15 -18.22 -0.94 -11.03
N ARG A 16 -18.09 -0.56 -9.75
CA ARG A 16 -17.91 0.82 -9.29
C ARG A 16 -16.62 1.43 -9.82
N ILE A 17 -15.49 0.75 -9.64
CA ILE A 17 -14.18 1.22 -10.11
C ILE A 17 -14.21 1.35 -11.63
N TYR A 18 -14.70 0.36 -12.34
CA TYR A 18 -14.84 0.43 -13.79
C TYR A 18 -15.70 1.61 -14.24
N ALA A 19 -16.88 1.79 -13.64
CA ALA A 19 -17.78 2.89 -13.97
C ALA A 19 -17.14 4.25 -13.70
N TYR A 20 -16.45 4.37 -12.55
CA TYR A 20 -15.76 5.60 -12.14
C TYR A 20 -14.65 5.99 -13.14
N GLU A 21 -13.77 5.05 -13.47
CA GLU A 21 -12.63 5.27 -14.38
C GLU A 21 -13.07 5.61 -15.82
N HIS A 22 -14.24 5.10 -16.24
CA HIS A 22 -14.78 5.35 -17.59
C HIS A 22 -15.81 6.48 -17.64
N GLY A 23 -15.99 7.24 -16.56
CA GLY A 23 -16.93 8.36 -16.49
C GLY A 23 -18.42 7.96 -16.59
N LEU A 24 -18.74 6.69 -16.36
CA LEU A 24 -20.10 6.16 -16.32
C LEU A 24 -20.81 6.54 -15.01
N SER A 25 -22.08 6.16 -14.87
CA SER A 25 -22.80 6.32 -13.60
C SER A 25 -22.30 5.34 -12.56
N TYR A 26 -22.04 5.80 -11.34
CA TYR A 26 -21.61 5.00 -10.20
C TYR A 26 -22.38 5.38 -8.94
N ASP A 27 -22.48 4.46 -8.00
CA ASP A 27 -23.25 4.65 -6.75
C ASP A 27 -22.49 5.51 -5.72
N ARG A 28 -21.17 5.45 -5.69
CA ARG A 28 -20.27 6.31 -4.89
C ARG A 28 -18.84 6.27 -5.45
N ILE A 29 -18.00 7.21 -5.06
CA ILE A 29 -16.57 7.16 -5.39
C ILE A 29 -15.90 5.93 -4.76
N PRO A 30 -14.87 5.35 -5.39
CA PRO A 30 -14.08 4.28 -4.78
C PRO A 30 -13.48 4.71 -3.45
N SER A 31 -13.58 3.85 -2.43
CA SER A 31 -13.20 4.15 -1.05
C SER A 31 -12.47 2.98 -0.41
N VAL A 32 -11.22 3.20 0.02
CA VAL A 32 -10.32 2.17 0.54
C VAL A 32 -9.58 2.68 1.78
N PRO A 33 -10.20 2.71 2.98
CA PRO A 33 -9.48 3.09 4.18
C PRO A 33 -8.37 2.08 4.52
N PHE A 34 -7.21 2.56 4.94
CA PHE A 34 -6.11 1.69 5.40
C PHE A 34 -6.37 1.24 6.83
N ILE A 35 -7.08 0.12 6.98
CA ILE A 35 -7.62 -0.33 8.27
C ILE A 35 -6.61 -1.04 9.18
N GLY A 36 -5.37 -1.27 8.73
CA GLY A 36 -4.32 -1.88 9.56
C GLY A 36 -4.80 -3.11 10.34
N ASN A 37 -4.45 -3.18 11.63
CA ASN A 37 -4.85 -4.29 12.50
C ASN A 37 -6.34 -4.28 12.94
N VAL A 38 -7.14 -3.29 12.52
CA VAL A 38 -8.61 -3.34 12.75
C VAL A 38 -9.22 -4.58 12.09
N ARG A 39 -8.65 -5.05 10.97
CA ARG A 39 -9.04 -6.33 10.34
C ARG A 39 -8.93 -7.53 11.28
N CYS A 40 -7.92 -7.55 12.15
CA CYS A 40 -7.76 -8.61 13.14
C CYS A 40 -8.89 -8.58 14.18
N LYS A 41 -9.30 -7.38 14.63
CA LYS A 41 -10.44 -7.22 15.55
C LYS A 41 -11.74 -7.72 14.91
N VAL A 42 -11.97 -7.40 13.64
CA VAL A 42 -13.14 -7.87 12.88
C VAL A 42 -13.09 -9.39 12.69
N GLY A 43 -11.92 -9.96 12.40
CA GLY A 43 -11.70 -11.37 12.25
C GLY A 43 -11.75 -12.17 13.55
N GLY A 44 -11.77 -11.49 14.72
CA GLY A 44 -11.75 -12.13 16.05
C GLY A 44 -10.44 -12.83 16.35
N MET A 45 -9.31 -12.25 15.93
CA MET A 45 -7.97 -12.82 16.11
C MET A 45 -6.94 -11.75 16.49
N THR A 46 -5.81 -12.19 17.01
CA THR A 46 -4.66 -11.33 17.25
C THR A 46 -3.88 -11.04 15.96
N PRO A 47 -3.07 -9.96 15.89
CA PRO A 47 -2.17 -9.72 14.76
C PRO A 47 -1.22 -10.90 14.50
N LYS A 48 -0.74 -11.57 15.55
CA LYS A 48 0.12 -12.74 15.40
C LYS A 48 -0.59 -13.88 14.68
N GLU A 49 -1.81 -14.23 15.10
CA GLU A 49 -2.62 -15.28 14.45
C GLU A 49 -2.95 -14.93 13.00
N TYR A 50 -3.18 -13.64 12.70
CA TYR A 50 -3.38 -13.15 11.32
C TYR A 50 -2.15 -13.44 10.45
N TRP A 51 -0.95 -13.05 10.90
CA TRP A 51 0.27 -13.19 10.10
C TRP A 51 0.80 -14.63 10.01
N ASP A 52 0.42 -15.50 10.93
CA ASP A 52 0.91 -16.89 10.99
C ASP A 52 0.15 -17.85 10.06
N SER A 53 -1.02 -17.46 9.47
CA SER A 53 -1.87 -18.35 8.68
C SER A 53 -2.48 -17.65 7.46
N ALA A 54 -2.36 -18.29 6.30
CA ALA A 54 -3.03 -17.85 5.07
C ALA A 54 -4.55 -17.80 5.24
N GLU A 55 -5.13 -18.81 5.89
CA GLU A 55 -6.56 -18.91 6.15
C GLU A 55 -7.05 -17.78 7.05
N ASN A 56 -6.28 -17.41 8.07
CA ASN A 56 -6.61 -16.30 8.96
C ASN A 56 -6.55 -14.95 8.24
N MET A 57 -5.55 -14.73 7.39
CA MET A 57 -5.47 -13.53 6.54
C MET A 57 -6.71 -13.42 5.68
N VAL A 58 -7.06 -14.46 4.93
CA VAL A 58 -8.23 -14.49 4.05
C VAL A 58 -9.52 -14.28 4.84
N LYS A 59 -9.68 -14.96 5.98
CA LYS A 59 -10.84 -14.80 6.85
C LYS A 59 -11.02 -13.35 7.29
N ALA A 60 -9.96 -12.73 7.78
CA ALA A 60 -10.00 -11.35 8.26
C ALA A 60 -10.33 -10.34 7.14
N GLU A 61 -9.76 -10.51 5.95
CA GLU A 61 -10.07 -9.69 4.78
C GLU A 61 -11.53 -9.83 4.35
N LEU A 62 -12.03 -11.06 4.20
CA LEU A 62 -13.42 -11.31 3.80
C LEU A 62 -14.42 -10.77 4.83
N MET A 63 -14.18 -10.99 6.12
CA MET A 63 -15.02 -10.44 7.19
C MET A 63 -14.98 -8.92 7.24
N SER A 64 -13.83 -8.31 6.99
CA SER A 64 -13.69 -6.84 6.92
C SER A 64 -14.49 -6.28 5.74
N TYR A 65 -14.42 -6.89 4.57
CA TYR A 65 -15.25 -6.49 3.44
C TYR A 65 -16.75 -6.66 3.74
N GLN A 66 -17.15 -7.80 4.30
CA GLN A 66 -18.55 -8.05 4.66
C GLN A 66 -19.12 -7.03 5.64
N ARG A 67 -18.27 -6.49 6.54
CA ARG A 67 -18.68 -5.46 7.48
C ARG A 67 -18.68 -4.07 6.85
N PHE A 68 -17.63 -3.70 6.13
CA PHE A 68 -17.39 -2.32 5.73
C PHE A 68 -17.79 -2.03 4.28
N GLY A 69 -17.60 -2.97 3.36
CA GLY A 69 -17.88 -2.78 1.93
C GLY A 69 -16.93 -1.82 1.22
N PHE A 70 -15.64 -1.80 1.60
CA PHE A 70 -14.64 -1.00 0.90
C PHE A 70 -14.25 -1.62 -0.45
N ASP A 71 -13.53 -0.89 -1.31
CA ASP A 71 -13.42 -1.21 -2.73
C ASP A 71 -12.17 -2.00 -3.12
N ARG A 72 -11.35 -2.46 -2.17
CA ARG A 72 -10.15 -3.24 -2.45
C ARG A 72 -9.76 -4.10 -1.27
N LEU A 73 -9.34 -5.33 -1.53
CA LEU A 73 -8.74 -6.21 -0.54
C LEU A 73 -7.23 -6.23 -0.72
N GLY A 74 -6.48 -6.24 0.38
CA GLY A 74 -5.03 -6.19 0.33
C GLY A 74 -4.38 -7.09 1.37
N ILE A 75 -3.55 -8.02 0.90
CA ILE A 75 -2.65 -8.83 1.73
C ILE A 75 -1.25 -8.76 1.14
N GLY A 76 -0.26 -9.23 1.87
CA GLY A 76 1.07 -9.38 1.29
C GLY A 76 2.18 -9.29 2.32
N PRO A 77 3.42 -9.56 1.90
CA PRO A 77 4.59 -9.50 2.76
C PRO A 77 4.89 -8.08 3.27
N ASN A 78 4.21 -7.08 2.76
CA ASN A 78 4.38 -5.68 3.14
C ASN A 78 5.86 -5.23 3.12
N THR A 79 6.24 -4.37 4.06
CA THR A 79 7.60 -3.82 4.13
C THR A 79 8.60 -4.79 4.78
N ARG A 80 8.15 -5.86 5.45
CA ARG A 80 8.99 -6.78 6.21
C ARG A 80 9.36 -8.06 5.48
N GLY A 81 8.46 -8.65 4.69
CA GLY A 81 8.65 -9.99 4.14
C GLY A 81 9.97 -10.20 3.40
N ILE A 82 10.31 -9.30 2.46
CA ILE A 82 11.58 -9.40 1.71
C ILE A 82 12.77 -9.06 2.60
N SER A 83 12.66 -8.07 3.50
CA SER A 83 13.76 -7.73 4.40
C SER A 83 14.09 -8.87 5.36
N ASP A 84 13.09 -9.58 5.86
CA ASP A 84 13.29 -10.72 6.75
C ASP A 84 13.92 -11.89 6.00
N ALA A 85 13.44 -12.20 4.78
CA ALA A 85 14.02 -13.24 3.93
C ALA A 85 15.50 -12.94 3.53
N LEU A 86 15.84 -11.69 3.27
CA LEU A 86 17.23 -11.28 3.03
C LEU A 86 18.06 -11.33 4.31
N ALA A 87 17.49 -10.92 5.43
CA ALA A 87 18.17 -10.96 6.72
C ALA A 87 18.54 -12.39 7.15
N ASP A 88 17.73 -13.37 6.81
CA ASP A 88 17.95 -14.78 7.13
C ASP A 88 19.12 -15.40 6.35
N GLN A 89 19.55 -14.75 5.26
CA GLN A 89 20.75 -15.17 4.51
C GLN A 89 22.06 -14.78 5.20
N VAL A 90 22.05 -13.83 6.15
CA VAL A 90 23.24 -13.35 6.84
C VAL A 90 23.58 -14.28 8.02
N PRO A 91 24.76 -14.96 7.99
CA PRO A 91 25.15 -15.87 9.05
C PRO A 91 25.40 -15.13 10.40
N ASP A 92 25.27 -15.86 11.50
CA ASP A 92 25.54 -15.37 12.87
C ASP A 92 24.77 -14.12 13.31
N LYS A 93 23.61 -13.89 12.70
CA LYS A 93 22.71 -12.79 13.05
C LYS A 93 22.24 -12.94 14.49
N LYS A 94 22.65 -12.03 15.38
CA LYS A 94 22.13 -11.96 16.76
C LYS A 94 20.74 -11.35 16.74
N GLN A 95 19.83 -11.89 17.55
CA GLN A 95 18.50 -11.33 17.71
C GLN A 95 18.58 -9.86 18.18
N GLY A 96 17.91 -8.96 17.47
CA GLY A 96 17.92 -7.52 17.77
C GLY A 96 19.16 -6.76 17.29
N SER A 97 20.13 -7.44 16.62
CA SER A 97 21.27 -6.75 16.03
C SER A 97 20.96 -6.24 14.62
N LEU A 98 21.72 -5.21 14.22
CA LEU A 98 21.71 -4.71 12.86
C LEU A 98 22.14 -5.81 11.87
N VAL A 99 21.37 -6.01 10.81
CA VAL A 99 21.63 -7.07 9.81
C VAL A 99 22.90 -6.73 9.01
N LEU A 100 22.95 -5.54 8.42
CA LEU A 100 24.11 -5.02 7.70
C LEU A 100 24.83 -3.97 8.55
N ASP A 101 25.51 -4.39 9.59
CA ASP A 101 26.41 -3.53 10.37
C ASP A 101 27.62 -3.08 9.57
N ASP A 102 28.07 -3.93 8.62
CA ASP A 102 29.11 -3.68 7.63
C ASP A 102 28.68 -4.16 6.24
N TYR A 103 29.11 -3.46 5.19
CA TYR A 103 28.78 -3.81 3.80
C TYR A 103 29.55 -5.02 3.24
N SER A 104 30.53 -5.57 3.94
CA SER A 104 31.11 -6.88 3.59
C SER A 104 30.04 -7.97 3.59
N LYS A 105 29.01 -7.84 4.48
CA LYS A 105 27.89 -8.77 4.56
C LYS A 105 26.97 -8.77 3.32
N LEU A 106 27.12 -7.81 2.40
CA LEU A 106 26.40 -7.87 1.11
C LEU A 106 26.80 -9.08 0.26
N GLU A 107 27.95 -9.71 0.53
CA GLU A 107 28.39 -10.92 -0.18
C GLU A 107 27.51 -12.14 0.11
N TYR A 108 26.79 -12.14 1.23
CA TYR A 108 25.85 -13.20 1.60
C TYR A 108 24.47 -13.01 1.00
N LEU A 109 24.17 -11.82 0.46
CA LEU A 109 22.83 -11.52 -0.03
C LEU A 109 22.70 -11.85 -1.51
N GLU A 110 21.72 -12.71 -1.80
CA GLU A 110 21.25 -13.00 -3.15
C GLU A 110 19.76 -12.61 -3.27
N PRO A 111 19.28 -12.28 -4.47
CA PRO A 111 17.85 -12.02 -4.66
C PRO A 111 16.98 -13.17 -4.15
N VAL A 112 15.94 -12.84 -3.39
CA VAL A 112 15.01 -13.81 -2.83
C VAL A 112 14.21 -14.49 -3.94
N ASN A 113 14.20 -15.82 -3.95
CA ASN A 113 13.29 -16.58 -4.79
C ASN A 113 11.96 -16.73 -4.05
N ALA A 114 10.96 -15.94 -4.45
CA ALA A 114 9.66 -15.90 -3.80
C ALA A 114 8.94 -17.26 -3.73
N ARG A 115 9.18 -18.14 -4.70
CA ARG A 115 8.55 -19.48 -4.75
C ARG A 115 9.17 -20.46 -3.76
N ASN A 116 10.37 -20.19 -3.28
CA ASN A 116 11.12 -21.07 -2.36
C ASN A 116 11.13 -20.53 -0.92
N ASP A 117 10.78 -19.26 -0.70
CA ASP A 117 10.75 -18.66 0.63
C ASP A 117 9.44 -19.01 1.34
N LEU A 118 9.54 -19.61 2.55
CA LEU A 118 8.39 -20.11 3.29
C LEU A 118 7.44 -19.00 3.78
N VAL A 119 7.97 -17.81 4.06
CA VAL A 119 7.14 -16.66 4.46
C VAL A 119 6.35 -16.17 3.27
N ILE A 120 7.01 -15.99 2.12
CA ILE A 120 6.34 -15.51 0.89
C ILE A 120 5.35 -16.56 0.37
N GLN A 121 5.65 -17.85 0.47
CA GLN A 121 4.72 -18.93 0.10
C GLN A 121 3.38 -18.86 0.84
N ARG A 122 3.40 -18.47 2.12
CA ARG A 122 2.16 -18.25 2.88
C ARG A 122 1.30 -17.13 2.27
N PHE A 123 1.93 -16.05 1.82
CA PHE A 123 1.21 -14.97 1.13
C PHE A 123 0.75 -15.37 -0.27
N LEU A 124 1.49 -16.22 -0.98
CA LEU A 124 1.05 -16.79 -2.25
C LEU A 124 -0.22 -17.63 -2.07
N GLN A 125 -0.24 -18.50 -1.06
CA GLN A 125 -1.42 -19.27 -0.71
C GLN A 125 -2.61 -18.37 -0.35
N ALA A 126 -2.39 -17.35 0.47
CA ALA A 126 -3.43 -16.41 0.86
C ALA A 126 -3.95 -15.60 -0.35
N ALA A 127 -3.08 -15.21 -1.28
CA ALA A 127 -3.46 -14.51 -2.50
C ALA A 127 -4.36 -15.36 -3.41
N GLU A 128 -4.00 -16.62 -3.62
CA GLU A 128 -4.79 -17.59 -4.37
C GLU A 128 -6.19 -17.75 -3.75
N MET A 129 -6.25 -18.08 -2.46
CA MET A 129 -7.50 -18.27 -1.73
C MET A 129 -8.38 -17.01 -1.75
N LEU A 130 -7.79 -15.82 -1.60
CA LEU A 130 -8.53 -14.57 -1.58
C LEU A 130 -9.06 -14.22 -2.97
N GLN A 131 -8.24 -14.42 -4.01
CA GLN A 131 -8.65 -14.18 -5.39
C GLN A 131 -9.80 -15.14 -5.80
N GLU A 132 -9.73 -16.42 -5.45
CA GLU A 132 -10.80 -17.39 -5.69
C GLU A 132 -12.10 -17.04 -4.95
N SER A 133 -11.98 -16.50 -3.73
CA SER A 133 -13.14 -16.18 -2.88
C SER A 133 -13.81 -14.86 -3.22
N ALA A 134 -13.03 -13.86 -3.67
CA ALA A 134 -13.46 -12.47 -3.75
C ALA A 134 -13.18 -11.77 -5.09
N GLY A 135 -12.29 -12.30 -5.93
CA GLY A 135 -11.77 -11.59 -7.11
C GLY A 135 -12.80 -11.32 -8.22
N GLU A 136 -13.97 -11.93 -8.18
CA GLU A 136 -15.11 -11.63 -9.08
C GLU A 136 -15.96 -10.44 -8.60
N ILE A 137 -15.75 -9.98 -7.36
CA ILE A 137 -16.53 -8.94 -6.70
C ILE A 137 -15.68 -7.72 -6.39
N VAL A 138 -14.46 -7.93 -5.87
CA VAL A 138 -13.58 -6.88 -5.39
C VAL A 138 -12.14 -7.11 -5.86
N PRO A 139 -11.41 -6.06 -6.31
CA PRO A 139 -10.01 -6.20 -6.66
C PRO A 139 -9.17 -6.66 -5.47
N VAL A 140 -8.27 -7.60 -5.73
CA VAL A 140 -7.27 -8.08 -4.77
C VAL A 140 -5.90 -7.53 -5.15
N GLU A 141 -5.20 -6.92 -4.19
CA GLU A 141 -3.84 -6.42 -4.35
C GLU A 141 -2.88 -7.07 -3.36
N ILE A 142 -1.65 -7.25 -3.82
CA ILE A 142 -0.56 -7.71 -2.97
C ILE A 142 0.31 -6.52 -2.57
N SER A 143 0.38 -6.29 -1.26
CA SER A 143 1.18 -5.21 -0.69
C SER A 143 2.64 -5.64 -0.55
N ILE A 144 3.55 -4.89 -1.16
CA ILE A 144 5.01 -5.03 -1.03
C ILE A 144 5.62 -3.72 -0.51
N GLY A 145 6.75 -3.82 0.17
CA GLY A 145 7.51 -2.64 0.59
C GLY A 145 8.21 -1.96 -0.58
N GLY A 146 8.42 -0.65 -0.48
CA GLY A 146 9.30 0.06 -1.41
C GLY A 146 10.79 -0.25 -1.15
N PRO A 147 11.65 -0.12 -2.17
CA PRO A 147 13.04 -0.55 -2.08
C PRO A 147 13.83 0.12 -0.96
N LEU A 148 13.64 1.43 -0.76
CA LEU A 148 14.38 2.16 0.27
C LEU A 148 13.91 1.79 1.68
N THR A 149 12.63 1.55 1.87
CA THR A 149 12.09 1.08 3.15
C THR A 149 12.60 -0.33 3.49
N ILE A 150 12.63 -1.25 2.51
CA ILE A 150 13.22 -2.58 2.73
C ILE A 150 14.70 -2.45 3.11
N ALA A 151 15.47 -1.60 2.41
CA ALA A 151 16.87 -1.35 2.72
C ALA A 151 17.06 -0.81 4.16
N SER A 152 16.12 0.01 4.66
CA SER A 152 16.20 0.57 6.02
C SER A 152 16.03 -0.47 7.14
N PHE A 153 15.35 -1.57 6.87
CA PHE A 153 15.27 -2.69 7.83
C PHE A 153 16.55 -3.54 7.87
N LEU A 154 17.31 -3.54 6.78
CA LEU A 154 18.58 -4.26 6.72
C LEU A 154 19.75 -3.42 7.24
N ARG A 155 19.75 -2.12 6.98
CA ARG A 155 20.85 -1.19 7.26
C ARG A 155 20.46 -0.06 8.20
N GLU A 156 19.49 -0.14 9.01
CA GLU A 156 19.01 0.93 9.89
C GLU A 156 19.01 2.34 9.25
N ILE A 157 17.93 3.08 9.40
CA ILE A 157 17.62 4.26 8.59
C ILE A 157 18.69 5.36 8.66
N GLU A 158 19.24 5.66 9.84
CA GLU A 158 20.24 6.73 9.99
C GLU A 158 21.55 6.39 9.27
N LEU A 159 21.97 5.12 9.36
CA LEU A 159 23.13 4.60 8.66
C LEU A 159 22.92 4.60 7.16
N LEU A 160 21.76 4.14 6.69
CA LEU A 160 21.40 4.10 5.29
C LEU A 160 21.40 5.50 4.66
N LEU A 161 20.78 6.50 5.31
CA LEU A 161 20.73 7.87 4.80
C LEU A 161 22.12 8.52 4.78
N ARG A 162 22.98 8.24 5.75
CA ARG A 162 24.39 8.64 5.72
C ARG A 162 25.13 7.98 4.57
N ASP A 163 24.89 6.69 4.35
CA ASP A 163 25.57 5.90 3.34
C ASP A 163 25.13 6.28 1.91
N CYS A 164 23.91 6.74 1.70
CA CYS A 164 23.51 7.38 0.44
C CYS A 164 24.45 8.51 -0.01
N ARG A 165 25.10 9.19 0.94
CA ARG A 165 26.08 10.26 0.66
C ARG A 165 27.53 9.79 0.61
N ARG A 166 27.89 8.78 1.40
CA ARG A 166 29.30 8.35 1.61
C ARG A 166 29.67 7.05 0.90
N ASN A 167 28.71 6.13 0.78
CA ASN A 167 28.88 4.77 0.29
C ASN A 167 27.83 4.45 -0.78
N GLY A 168 27.51 5.41 -1.66
CA GLY A 168 26.39 5.32 -2.61
C GLY A 168 26.38 4.05 -3.46
N ASP A 169 27.55 3.56 -3.90
CA ASP A 169 27.65 2.34 -4.71
C ASP A 169 27.23 1.08 -3.92
N LYS A 170 27.51 1.05 -2.62
CA LYS A 170 27.08 -0.05 -1.74
C LYS A 170 25.57 -0.03 -1.54
N VAL A 171 25.00 1.16 -1.36
CA VAL A 171 23.54 1.33 -1.28
C VAL A 171 22.88 0.92 -2.59
N GLN A 172 23.42 1.30 -3.75
CA GLN A 172 22.89 0.88 -5.05
C GLN A 172 22.95 -0.64 -5.25
N LYS A 173 24.04 -1.30 -4.80
CA LYS A 173 24.13 -2.77 -4.83
C LYS A 173 23.04 -3.40 -3.95
N LEU A 174 22.83 -2.90 -2.75
CA LEU A 174 21.75 -3.38 -1.86
C LEU A 174 20.37 -3.19 -2.51
N LEU A 175 20.09 -2.00 -3.05
CA LEU A 175 18.82 -1.71 -3.72
C LEU A 175 18.60 -2.62 -4.95
N ARG A 176 19.63 -2.97 -5.68
CA ARG A 176 19.54 -3.93 -6.81
C ARG A 176 19.07 -5.30 -6.35
N ILE A 177 19.69 -5.85 -5.30
CA ILE A 177 19.30 -7.14 -4.72
C ILE A 177 17.83 -7.10 -4.25
N ILE A 178 17.42 -6.01 -3.62
CA ILE A 178 16.03 -5.82 -3.17
C ILE A 178 15.06 -5.78 -4.35
N VAL A 179 15.36 -4.99 -5.38
CA VAL A 179 14.50 -4.88 -6.57
C VAL A 179 14.37 -6.22 -7.30
N ASP A 180 15.44 -6.95 -7.43
CA ASP A 180 15.41 -8.28 -8.08
C ASP A 180 14.60 -9.28 -7.24
N SER A 181 14.65 -9.18 -5.91
CA SER A 181 13.78 -9.93 -4.99
C SER A 181 12.29 -9.54 -5.16
N GLN A 182 12.01 -8.24 -5.28
CA GLN A 182 10.65 -7.75 -5.49
C GLN A 182 10.08 -8.19 -6.85
N LYS A 183 10.90 -8.21 -7.90
CA LYS A 183 10.51 -8.77 -9.20
C LYS A 183 10.15 -10.25 -9.12
N SER A 184 10.94 -11.04 -8.38
CA SER A 184 10.61 -12.44 -8.10
C SER A 184 9.25 -12.59 -7.39
N CYS A 185 8.93 -11.70 -6.45
CA CYS A 185 7.61 -11.66 -5.81
C CYS A 185 6.50 -11.31 -6.82
N ILE A 186 6.68 -10.25 -7.61
CA ILE A 186 5.71 -9.84 -8.64
C ILE A 186 5.43 -11.00 -9.60
N ASP A 187 6.45 -11.70 -10.08
CA ASP A 187 6.30 -12.87 -10.96
C ASP A 187 5.52 -14.01 -10.30
N ALA A 188 5.78 -14.24 -9.02
CA ALA A 188 5.10 -15.30 -8.28
C ALA A 188 3.62 -14.97 -8.04
N PHE A 189 3.28 -13.70 -7.78
CA PHE A 189 1.90 -13.26 -7.56
C PHE A 189 1.10 -13.04 -8.85
N ALA A 190 1.75 -12.66 -9.96
CA ALA A 190 1.08 -12.36 -11.22
C ALA A 190 0.19 -13.51 -11.76
N GLN A 191 0.56 -14.76 -11.47
CA GLN A 191 -0.22 -15.94 -11.89
C GLN A 191 -1.63 -16.00 -11.30
N TYR A 192 -1.89 -15.31 -10.19
CA TYR A 192 -3.20 -15.30 -9.53
C TYR A 192 -4.10 -14.13 -10.00
N GLY A 193 -3.65 -13.32 -10.97
CA GLY A 193 -4.43 -12.19 -11.49
C GLY A 193 -4.65 -11.05 -10.50
N VAL A 194 -3.83 -10.96 -9.46
CA VAL A 194 -3.87 -9.89 -8.44
C VAL A 194 -3.15 -8.61 -8.92
N GLY A 195 -3.48 -7.47 -8.32
CA GLY A 195 -2.74 -6.21 -8.50
C GLY A 195 -1.56 -6.12 -7.53
N ILE A 196 -0.74 -5.07 -7.70
CA ILE A 196 0.37 -4.76 -6.79
C ILE A 196 0.10 -3.42 -6.11
N ALA A 197 0.18 -3.41 -4.79
CA ALA A 197 0.27 -2.20 -3.98
C ALA A 197 1.69 -2.07 -3.40
N MET A 198 2.22 -0.86 -3.30
CA MET A 198 3.54 -0.57 -2.76
C MET A 198 3.48 0.55 -1.73
N ALA A 199 4.24 0.42 -0.64
CA ALA A 199 4.42 1.49 0.34
C ALA A 199 5.91 1.74 0.58
N ASP A 200 6.36 2.99 0.41
CA ASP A 200 7.76 3.38 0.65
C ASP A 200 7.86 4.59 1.60
N PRO A 201 7.49 4.43 2.90
CA PRO A 201 7.48 5.53 3.86
C PRO A 201 8.85 6.16 4.10
N VAL A 202 9.95 5.40 3.95
CA VAL A 202 11.33 5.92 4.10
C VAL A 202 11.75 6.79 2.91
N ALA A 203 11.13 6.63 1.76
CA ALA A 203 11.34 7.48 0.59
C ALA A 203 10.75 8.90 0.73
N ASN A 204 10.29 9.24 1.93
CA ASN A 204 9.77 10.57 2.26
C ASN A 204 10.81 11.67 1.98
N PRO A 205 10.46 12.70 1.19
CA PRO A 205 11.38 13.79 0.85
C PRO A 205 11.94 14.57 2.05
N ALA A 206 11.22 14.62 3.18
CA ALA A 206 11.71 15.24 4.41
C ALA A 206 12.89 14.46 5.02
N LEU A 207 12.98 13.16 4.79
CA LEU A 207 14.09 12.32 5.26
C LEU A 207 15.26 12.30 4.27
N ILE A 208 14.97 11.99 3.01
CA ILE A 208 16.03 11.76 2.01
C ILE A 208 16.36 13.01 1.18
N GLY A 209 15.41 13.89 0.99
CA GLY A 209 15.52 15.07 0.10
C GLY A 209 15.45 14.71 -1.39
N PRO A 210 15.08 15.67 -2.26
CA PRO A 210 14.79 15.39 -3.67
C PRO A 210 15.99 14.90 -4.48
N LYS A 211 17.23 15.32 -4.14
CA LYS A 211 18.46 14.88 -4.84
C LYS A 211 18.79 13.41 -4.59
N LEU A 212 18.64 12.95 -3.34
CA LEU A 212 18.89 11.55 -3.02
C LEU A 212 17.70 10.68 -3.48
N TYR A 213 16.47 11.22 -3.45
CA TYR A 213 15.31 10.58 -4.05
C TYR A 213 15.55 10.26 -5.53
N GLU A 214 16.02 11.24 -6.30
CA GLU A 214 16.35 11.09 -7.72
C GLU A 214 17.35 9.95 -7.98
N LYS A 215 18.33 9.78 -7.09
CA LYS A 215 19.40 8.79 -7.26
C LYS A 215 19.06 7.42 -6.70
N PHE A 216 18.39 7.35 -5.55
CA PHE A 216 18.25 6.11 -4.77
C PHE A 216 16.80 5.59 -4.64
N VAL A 217 15.80 6.34 -5.12
CA VAL A 217 14.40 5.92 -5.11
C VAL A 217 13.82 5.87 -6.50
N PHE A 218 13.84 6.99 -7.21
CA PHE A 218 13.17 7.15 -8.49
C PHE A 218 13.47 6.03 -9.50
N PRO A 219 14.75 5.68 -9.82
CA PRO A 219 15.02 4.67 -10.84
C PRO A 219 14.52 3.28 -10.45
N TYR A 220 14.58 2.92 -9.19
CA TYR A 220 14.17 1.61 -8.68
C TYR A 220 12.64 1.48 -8.59
N THR A 221 11.96 2.51 -8.09
CA THR A 221 10.49 2.53 -8.05
C THR A 221 9.90 2.57 -9.46
N LYS A 222 10.52 3.36 -10.37
CA LYS A 222 10.12 3.39 -11.78
C LYS A 222 10.22 2.01 -12.42
N GLU A 223 11.36 1.34 -12.25
CA GLU A 223 11.59 -0.01 -12.76
C GLU A 223 10.57 -1.01 -12.23
N LEU A 224 10.24 -0.95 -10.95
CA LEU A 224 9.26 -1.86 -10.34
C LEU A 224 7.84 -1.59 -10.84
N THR A 225 7.45 -0.32 -10.99
CA THR A 225 6.10 0.01 -11.49
C THR A 225 5.94 -0.37 -12.96
N ASP A 226 6.98 -0.19 -13.77
CA ASP A 226 6.99 -0.64 -15.17
C ASP A 226 6.92 -2.17 -15.24
N TYR A 227 7.73 -2.85 -14.44
CA TYR A 227 7.77 -4.32 -14.38
C TYR A 227 6.43 -4.91 -13.91
N ALA A 228 5.84 -4.34 -12.88
CA ALA A 228 4.52 -4.78 -12.39
C ALA A 228 3.45 -4.67 -13.48
N LEU A 229 3.41 -3.54 -14.21
CA LEU A 229 2.50 -3.37 -15.34
C LEU A 229 2.73 -4.41 -16.44
N GLU A 230 4.00 -4.67 -16.80
CA GLU A 230 4.36 -5.68 -17.80
C GLU A 230 3.89 -7.08 -17.39
N ARG A 231 4.10 -7.45 -16.11
CA ARG A 231 3.84 -8.82 -15.63
C ARG A 231 2.39 -9.09 -15.25
N THR A 232 1.67 -8.08 -14.75
CA THR A 232 0.29 -8.24 -14.26
C THR A 232 -0.76 -7.65 -15.18
N GLY A 233 -0.35 -6.79 -16.14
CA GLY A 233 -1.27 -5.98 -16.93
C GLY A 233 -1.95 -4.86 -16.14
N LYS A 234 -1.58 -4.66 -14.85
CA LYS A 234 -2.19 -3.70 -13.93
C LYS A 234 -1.16 -2.68 -13.45
N LYS A 235 -1.58 -1.43 -13.30
CA LYS A 235 -0.79 -0.37 -12.69
C LYS A 235 -0.71 -0.56 -11.18
N VAL A 236 0.29 0.06 -10.54
CA VAL A 236 0.58 -0.07 -9.11
C VAL A 236 -0.19 0.97 -8.28
N SER A 237 -0.75 0.56 -7.16
CA SER A 237 -1.22 1.49 -6.12
C SER A 237 -0.05 1.82 -5.20
N LEU A 238 0.38 3.11 -5.17
CA LEU A 238 1.56 3.53 -4.40
C LEU A 238 1.14 4.40 -3.21
N HIS A 239 1.62 4.08 -2.01
CA HIS A 239 1.50 4.96 -0.85
C HIS A 239 2.86 5.57 -0.48
N MET A 240 2.86 6.87 -0.22
CA MET A 240 4.02 7.59 0.28
C MET A 240 3.65 8.50 1.45
N CYS A 241 4.32 8.32 2.58
CA CYS A 241 4.19 9.19 3.74
C CYS A 241 4.88 10.55 3.51
N GLY A 242 4.41 11.56 4.25
CA GLY A 242 5.03 12.87 4.32
C GLY A 242 4.67 13.82 3.19
N ALA A 243 5.26 15.01 3.21
CA ALA A 243 5.00 16.08 2.26
C ALA A 243 5.72 15.84 0.93
N THR A 244 5.06 15.24 -0.03
CA THR A 244 5.63 14.73 -1.29
C THR A 244 5.83 15.79 -2.40
N TYR A 245 5.51 17.07 -2.17
CA TYR A 245 5.51 18.13 -3.21
C TYR A 245 6.77 18.18 -4.08
N SER A 246 7.95 18.06 -3.47
CA SER A 246 9.24 18.20 -4.18
C SER A 246 9.59 17.04 -5.11
N ILE A 247 8.83 15.96 -5.05
CA ILE A 247 9.04 14.73 -5.84
C ILE A 247 7.92 14.43 -6.83
N TRP A 248 6.88 15.26 -6.93
CA TRP A 248 5.76 15.03 -7.85
C TRP A 248 6.21 14.81 -9.30
N LYS A 249 7.23 15.54 -9.77
CA LYS A 249 7.80 15.35 -11.10
C LYS A 249 8.35 13.94 -11.38
N TYR A 250 8.66 13.16 -10.33
CA TYR A 250 9.05 11.74 -10.43
C TYR A 250 7.83 10.83 -10.35
N ILE A 251 6.88 11.13 -9.44
CA ILE A 251 5.64 10.38 -9.28
C ILE A 251 4.84 10.35 -10.59
N GLU A 252 4.80 11.44 -11.34
CA GLU A 252 4.14 11.55 -12.65
C GLU A 252 4.67 10.57 -13.71
N GLN A 253 5.85 9.98 -13.50
CA GLN A 253 6.49 9.08 -14.44
C GLN A 253 6.31 7.59 -14.09
N TYR A 254 5.72 7.29 -12.92
CA TYR A 254 5.45 5.91 -12.51
C TYR A 254 4.17 5.37 -13.17
N GLN A 255 4.09 4.06 -13.33
CA GLN A 255 2.88 3.39 -13.81
C GLN A 255 1.91 3.16 -12.64
N LEU A 256 1.17 4.21 -12.28
CA LEU A 256 0.31 4.20 -11.10
C LEU A 256 -1.17 4.05 -11.46
N ASN A 257 -1.84 3.17 -10.72
CA ASN A 257 -3.28 3.15 -10.56
C ASN A 257 -3.74 4.37 -9.73
N GLU A 258 -2.99 4.64 -8.65
CA GLU A 258 -3.17 5.81 -7.81
C GLU A 258 -1.91 6.09 -6.99
N ILE A 259 -1.75 7.34 -6.56
CA ILE A 259 -0.84 7.73 -5.49
C ILE A 259 -1.64 8.10 -4.24
N SER A 260 -1.47 7.32 -3.17
CA SER A 260 -2.05 7.63 -1.87
C SER A 260 -1.15 8.61 -1.12
N LEU A 261 -1.75 9.71 -0.68
CA LEU A 261 -1.09 10.85 -0.07
C LEU A 261 -1.32 10.89 1.45
N ASP A 262 -0.27 11.22 2.17
CA ASP A 262 -0.30 11.48 3.62
C ASP A 262 -1.28 12.62 3.98
N ASN A 263 -1.89 12.58 5.16
CA ASN A 263 -2.83 13.60 5.64
C ASN A 263 -2.21 15.01 5.78
N ILE A 264 -0.89 15.14 5.86
CA ILE A 264 -0.21 16.44 5.89
C ILE A 264 -0.09 17.09 4.51
N VAL A 265 -0.40 16.38 3.43
CA VAL A 265 -0.43 16.95 2.07
C VAL A 265 -1.72 17.72 1.89
N ASP A 266 -1.63 18.97 1.42
CA ASP A 266 -2.77 19.77 1.01
C ASP A 266 -3.47 19.09 -0.19
N LEU A 267 -4.63 18.48 0.07
CA LEU A 267 -5.35 17.69 -0.91
C LEU A 267 -5.87 18.54 -2.08
N ASP A 268 -6.31 19.77 -1.82
CA ASP A 268 -6.78 20.68 -2.85
C ASP A 268 -5.66 21.04 -3.83
N ARG A 269 -4.48 21.33 -3.31
CA ARG A 269 -3.30 21.54 -4.13
C ARG A 269 -2.89 20.27 -4.89
N ALA A 270 -2.89 19.12 -4.23
CA ALA A 270 -2.56 17.85 -4.86
C ALA A 270 -3.53 17.51 -5.99
N ALA A 271 -4.83 17.73 -5.81
CA ALA A 271 -5.84 17.49 -6.82
C ALA A 271 -5.63 18.39 -8.06
N ARG A 272 -5.33 19.67 -7.84
CA ARG A 272 -5.12 20.63 -8.93
C ARG A 272 -3.78 20.53 -9.64
N GLU A 273 -2.73 20.08 -8.98
CA GLU A 273 -1.38 19.98 -9.58
C GLU A 273 -1.08 18.54 -10.00
N LEU A 274 -0.97 17.60 -9.06
CA LEU A 274 -0.61 16.21 -9.30
C LEU A 274 -1.77 15.42 -9.94
N GLY A 275 -3.01 15.67 -9.50
CA GLY A 275 -4.22 15.00 -9.97
C GLY A 275 -4.56 15.24 -11.46
N LYS A 276 -3.86 16.16 -12.12
CA LYS A 276 -3.90 16.31 -13.60
C LYS A 276 -3.11 15.25 -14.34
N LYS A 277 -2.18 14.57 -13.67
CA LYS A 277 -1.22 13.64 -14.27
C LYS A 277 -1.45 12.19 -13.84
N VAL A 278 -1.76 11.98 -12.57
CA VAL A 278 -1.99 10.66 -11.99
C VAL A 278 -3.25 10.67 -11.13
N PRO A 279 -3.98 9.55 -11.02
CA PRO A 279 -5.04 9.43 -10.03
C PRO A 279 -4.47 9.59 -8.63
N ILE A 280 -5.17 10.31 -7.77
CA ILE A 280 -4.74 10.51 -6.37
C ILE A 280 -5.71 9.82 -5.42
N ALA A 281 -5.20 9.40 -4.27
CA ALA A 281 -6.02 8.86 -3.19
C ALA A 281 -5.65 9.56 -1.87
N GLY A 282 -6.62 9.78 -1.02
CA GLY A 282 -6.32 10.45 0.23
C GLY A 282 -7.57 10.99 0.92
N ASN A 283 -7.38 11.76 1.99
CA ASN A 283 -6.23 11.69 2.90
C ASN A 283 -6.70 12.05 4.31
N ILE A 284 -7.78 11.33 4.74
CA ILE A 284 -8.37 11.51 6.08
C ILE A 284 -7.30 11.28 7.15
N ASP A 285 -7.24 12.16 8.15
CA ASP A 285 -6.27 12.04 9.24
C ASP A 285 -6.49 10.76 10.05
N PRO A 286 -5.50 9.84 10.07
CA PRO A 286 -5.66 8.55 10.75
C PRO A 286 -5.72 8.69 12.28
N VAL A 287 -5.16 9.76 12.84
CA VAL A 287 -5.11 9.98 14.29
C VAL A 287 -6.21 10.91 14.75
N GLN A 288 -6.31 12.11 14.19
CA GLN A 288 -7.29 13.10 14.66
C GLN A 288 -8.71 12.65 14.32
N SER A 289 -8.95 12.24 13.08
CA SER A 289 -10.28 11.81 12.64
C SER A 289 -10.56 10.36 13.04
N MET A 290 -9.73 9.41 12.58
CA MET A 290 -10.10 7.99 12.70
C MET A 290 -9.87 7.40 14.10
N LEU A 291 -8.85 7.82 14.86
CA LEU A 291 -8.64 7.33 16.22
C LEU A 291 -9.43 8.15 17.25
N ASN A 292 -9.37 9.48 17.18
CA ASN A 292 -9.88 10.37 18.23
C ASN A 292 -11.25 10.98 17.89
N GLY A 293 -11.59 11.14 16.59
CA GLY A 293 -12.77 11.86 16.14
C GLY A 293 -14.11 11.23 16.52
N THR A 294 -15.13 12.04 16.65
CA THR A 294 -16.54 11.63 16.77
C THR A 294 -17.10 11.23 15.41
N LYS A 295 -18.32 10.68 15.40
CA LYS A 295 -19.02 10.35 14.14
C LYS A 295 -19.18 11.59 13.25
N GLU A 296 -19.60 12.69 13.84
CA GLU A 296 -19.83 13.97 13.16
C GLU A 296 -18.54 14.53 12.54
N GLU A 297 -17.42 14.43 13.25
CA GLU A 297 -16.10 14.88 12.76
C GLU A 297 -15.63 14.00 11.58
N ILE A 298 -15.76 12.68 11.68
CA ILE A 298 -15.44 11.75 10.58
C ILE A 298 -16.30 12.06 9.35
N PHE A 299 -17.60 12.31 9.54
CA PHE A 299 -18.50 12.65 8.43
C PHE A 299 -18.10 13.98 7.76
N ALA A 300 -17.80 15.01 8.55
CA ALA A 300 -17.37 16.30 8.04
C ALA A 300 -16.03 16.20 7.27
N ASP A 301 -15.06 15.45 7.79
CA ASP A 301 -13.78 15.25 7.16
C ASP A 301 -13.89 14.45 5.85
N VAL A 302 -14.71 13.39 5.83
CA VAL A 302 -14.99 12.62 4.61
C VAL A 302 -15.63 13.50 3.55
N GLN A 303 -16.66 14.29 3.91
CA GLN A 303 -17.32 15.22 2.98
C GLN A 303 -16.30 16.20 2.39
N LYS A 304 -15.52 16.85 3.23
CA LYS A 304 -14.48 17.81 2.82
C LYS A 304 -13.42 17.16 1.92
N CYS A 305 -12.97 15.96 2.28
CA CYS A 305 -11.98 15.22 1.50
C CYS A 305 -12.49 14.91 0.08
N ILE A 306 -13.74 14.48 -0.04
CA ILE A 306 -14.40 14.23 -1.34
C ILE A 306 -14.51 15.53 -2.15
N GLU A 307 -14.95 16.63 -1.52
CA GLU A 307 -15.09 17.93 -2.19
C GLU A 307 -13.74 18.41 -2.76
N LEU A 308 -12.67 18.34 -1.99
CA LEU A 308 -11.33 18.77 -2.41
C LEU A 308 -10.73 17.83 -3.48
N GLY A 309 -10.85 16.52 -3.26
CA GLY A 309 -10.29 15.51 -4.16
C GLY A 309 -10.99 15.43 -5.52
N SER A 310 -12.29 15.78 -5.58
CA SER A 310 -13.10 15.71 -6.80
C SER A 310 -12.60 16.61 -7.95
N SER A 311 -11.70 17.56 -7.68
CA SER A 311 -11.07 18.40 -8.70
C SER A 311 -9.91 17.70 -9.43
N ALA A 312 -9.52 16.48 -9.05
CA ALA A 312 -8.47 15.72 -9.71
C ALA A 312 -8.94 15.17 -11.08
N GLU A 313 -8.35 15.67 -12.15
CA GLU A 313 -8.76 15.31 -13.53
C GLU A 313 -8.58 13.81 -13.87
N LYS A 314 -7.57 13.16 -13.25
CA LYS A 314 -7.29 11.72 -13.44
C LYS A 314 -8.08 10.80 -12.51
N GLY A 315 -8.83 11.37 -11.58
CA GLY A 315 -9.64 10.66 -10.60
C GLY A 315 -9.12 10.78 -9.18
N PHE A 316 -10.05 10.57 -8.24
CA PHE A 316 -9.81 10.63 -6.82
C PHE A 316 -10.45 9.42 -6.12
N HIS A 317 -9.69 8.72 -5.30
CA HIS A 317 -10.18 7.67 -4.41
C HIS A 317 -10.15 8.15 -2.96
N LEU A 318 -11.21 7.89 -2.21
CA LEU A 318 -11.26 8.24 -0.80
C LEU A 318 -10.49 7.20 0.02
N THR A 319 -9.48 7.65 0.78
CA THR A 319 -8.73 6.79 1.71
C THR A 319 -8.31 7.57 2.95
N THR A 320 -7.77 6.90 3.95
CA THR A 320 -7.04 7.54 5.04
C THR A 320 -5.64 7.94 4.59
N GLY A 321 -5.06 8.97 5.19
CA GLY A 321 -3.73 9.47 4.83
C GLY A 321 -2.59 8.51 5.15
N CYS A 322 -2.82 7.53 6.00
CA CYS A 322 -1.95 6.40 6.34
C CYS A 322 -2.77 5.32 7.02
N ASP A 323 -2.14 4.20 7.45
CA ASP A 323 -2.78 3.19 8.29
C ASP A 323 -3.38 3.82 9.54
N ILE A 324 -4.62 3.44 9.87
CA ILE A 324 -5.25 3.88 11.11
C ILE A 324 -4.62 3.16 12.32
N PRO A 325 -4.45 3.86 13.46
CA PRO A 325 -3.82 3.27 14.63
C PRO A 325 -4.56 2.06 15.19
N ASP A 326 -3.84 1.11 15.79
CA ASP A 326 -4.37 -0.12 16.37
C ASP A 326 -5.48 0.11 17.43
N GLY A 327 -5.47 1.29 18.07
CA GLY A 327 -6.51 1.70 19.02
C GLY A 327 -7.86 2.00 18.40
N THR A 328 -7.93 2.21 17.08
CA THR A 328 -9.15 2.56 16.37
C THR A 328 -10.19 1.44 16.50
N SER A 329 -11.42 1.81 16.82
CA SER A 329 -12.52 0.85 16.88
C SER A 329 -13.09 0.57 15.48
N PRO A 330 -13.59 -0.66 15.20
CA PRO A 330 -14.22 -0.97 13.93
C PRO A 330 -15.39 -0.06 13.57
N GLU A 331 -16.14 0.46 14.55
CA GLU A 331 -17.26 1.38 14.35
C GLU A 331 -16.84 2.67 13.62
N LYS A 332 -15.61 3.13 13.81
CA LYS A 332 -15.11 4.32 13.11
C LYS A 332 -14.90 4.07 11.62
N VAL A 333 -14.53 2.85 11.25
CA VAL A 333 -14.50 2.44 9.84
C VAL A 333 -15.91 2.32 9.27
N ASP A 334 -16.87 1.83 10.06
CA ASP A 334 -18.29 1.84 9.67
C ASP A 334 -18.75 3.28 9.37
N TRP A 335 -18.43 4.25 10.24
CA TRP A 335 -18.78 5.66 10.03
C TRP A 335 -18.11 6.28 8.81
N PHE A 336 -16.84 5.98 8.59
CA PHE A 336 -16.11 6.40 7.37
C PHE A 336 -16.84 5.90 6.12
N MET A 337 -17.20 4.62 6.06
CA MET A 337 -17.87 4.03 4.89
C MET A 337 -19.33 4.50 4.76
N GLU A 338 -20.03 4.78 5.87
CA GLU A 338 -21.36 5.39 5.86
C GLU A 338 -21.28 6.81 5.26
N ALA A 339 -20.31 7.62 5.67
CA ALA A 339 -20.08 8.96 5.12
C ALA A 339 -19.67 8.90 3.63
N ALA A 340 -18.82 7.94 3.23
CA ALA A 340 -18.45 7.72 1.83
C ALA A 340 -19.66 7.39 0.94
N ARG A 341 -20.61 6.58 1.43
CA ARG A 341 -21.88 6.28 0.75
C ARG A 341 -22.80 7.49 0.65
N LEU A 342 -22.80 8.33 1.68
CA LEU A 342 -23.66 9.52 1.72
C LEU A 342 -23.16 10.64 0.79
N TYR A 343 -21.85 10.95 0.85
CA TYR A 343 -21.26 12.11 0.17
C TYR A 343 -20.59 11.77 -1.15
N GLY A 344 -20.22 10.51 -1.37
CA GLY A 344 -19.51 10.06 -2.59
C GLY A 344 -20.39 9.81 -3.81
N LYS A 345 -21.70 9.99 -3.72
CA LYS A 345 -22.62 9.81 -4.85
C LYS A 345 -22.34 10.81 -5.96
N LYS A 346 -22.41 10.35 -7.22
CA LYS A 346 -22.36 11.25 -8.37
C LYS A 346 -23.59 12.17 -8.30
N ARG A 347 -23.33 13.46 -8.15
CA ARG A 347 -24.37 14.50 -8.26
C ARG A 347 -24.67 14.84 -9.68
#